data_c4571dc667a0f0b10eed813cdd4329bb
#
_entry.id   c4571dc667a0f0b10eed813cdd4329bb
#
_cell.length_a   1.000
_cell.length_b   1.000
_cell.length_c   1.000
_cell.angle_alpha   90.00
_cell.angle_beta   90.00
_cell.angle_gamma   90.00
#
_symmetry.space_group_name_H-M   'P 1'
#
loop_
_entity.id
_entity.type
_entity.pdbx_description
1 polymer ?
#
loop_
_entity_poly.entity_id
_entity_poly.type
_entity_poly.pdbx_seq_one_letter_code
_entity_poly.pdbx_strand_id
1 'polypeptide(L)'
;MARSNADFAVMSGGGIRDSIEAGDITYKDVMKVQPFGNVLTYVDMNGKEVVDYLTAVAQMKPDSGAYPQFANVSFVAKDGKLNDLKIKGEPVDPAKTYRMATLSFNATGGDGYPNIADKPGYVNTGFIDAEVLKAYIQKSSPLDVSVYEPKGEVSWQ
;
A
#
# COMPACT_ATOMS: atom_id res chain seq x y z
N MET A 1 5.17 3.91 -4.81
CA MET A 1 5.57 5.19 -4.23
C MET A 1 6.46 6.02 -5.16
N ALA A 2 7.56 5.52 -5.69
CA ALA A 2 8.45 6.32 -6.56
C ALA A 2 7.78 6.96 -7.80
N ARG A 3 6.78 6.32 -8.39
CA ARG A 3 6.03 6.83 -9.56
C ARG A 3 4.88 7.79 -9.22
N SER A 4 4.36 7.75 -7.99
CA SER A 4 3.26 8.60 -7.53
C SER A 4 3.72 9.74 -6.63
N ASN A 5 4.98 9.75 -6.23
CA ASN A 5 5.53 10.63 -5.20
C ASN A 5 4.71 10.58 -3.89
N ALA A 6 4.22 9.38 -3.55
CA ALA A 6 3.36 9.18 -2.39
C ALA A 6 4.16 9.17 -1.08
N ASP A 7 3.52 9.64 -0.02
CA ASP A 7 4.07 9.60 1.33
C ASP A 7 4.02 8.18 1.90
N PHE A 8 2.92 7.48 1.63
CA PHE A 8 2.70 6.10 2.06
C PHE A 8 1.89 5.33 1.02
N ALA A 9 1.81 4.02 1.20
CA ALA A 9 1.01 3.17 0.34
C ALA A 9 0.28 2.09 1.13
N VAL A 10 -0.89 1.70 0.61
CA VAL A 10 -1.71 0.61 1.15
C VAL A 10 -2.21 -0.24 -0.02
N MET A 11 -2.19 -1.56 0.14
CA MET A 11 -2.87 -2.48 -0.78
C MET A 11 -3.37 -3.71 -0.03
N SER A 12 -4.35 -4.43 -0.57
CA SER A 12 -4.76 -5.71 -0.02
C SER A 12 -3.74 -6.81 -0.32
N GLY A 13 -3.50 -7.69 0.62
CA GLY A 13 -2.57 -8.81 0.49
C GLY A 13 -2.95 -9.77 -0.62
N GLY A 14 -4.25 -9.92 -0.90
CA GLY A 14 -4.77 -10.72 -2.00
C GLY A 14 -4.32 -10.26 -3.40
N GLY A 15 -3.80 -9.04 -3.52
CA GLY A 15 -3.17 -8.55 -4.75
C GLY A 15 -1.78 -9.14 -5.02
N ILE A 16 -1.15 -9.74 -4.02
CA ILE A 16 0.17 -10.39 -4.13
C ILE A 16 -0.07 -11.90 -4.25
N ARG A 17 0.16 -12.48 -5.43
CA ARG A 17 -0.30 -13.84 -5.77
C ARG A 17 0.76 -14.92 -5.72
N ASP A 18 2.03 -14.54 -5.72
CA ASP A 18 3.15 -15.50 -5.75
C ASP A 18 4.39 -14.88 -5.12
N SER A 19 5.41 -15.69 -4.92
CA SER A 19 6.74 -15.31 -4.50
C SER A 19 7.70 -15.35 -5.70
N ILE A 20 8.82 -14.63 -5.59
CA ILE A 20 9.93 -14.69 -6.54
C ILE A 20 11.12 -15.30 -5.82
N GLU A 21 11.62 -16.41 -6.35
CA GLU A 21 12.81 -17.06 -5.80
C GLU A 21 14.07 -16.24 -6.04
N ALA A 22 15.09 -16.47 -5.21
CA ALA A 22 16.39 -15.82 -5.38
C ALA A 22 17.04 -16.24 -6.71
N GLY A 23 17.58 -15.27 -7.44
CA GLY A 23 18.22 -15.49 -8.76
C GLY A 23 17.79 -14.44 -9.77
N ASP A 24 17.86 -14.80 -11.05
CA ASP A 24 17.44 -13.94 -12.13
C ASP A 24 15.91 -13.82 -12.18
N ILE A 25 15.41 -12.59 -12.13
CA ILE A 25 13.98 -12.29 -12.13
C ILE A 25 13.53 -12.02 -13.57
N THR A 26 12.59 -12.80 -14.06
CA THR A 26 11.98 -12.63 -15.38
C THR A 26 10.69 -11.82 -15.31
N TYR A 27 10.24 -11.27 -16.44
CA TYR A 27 8.93 -10.61 -16.50
C TYR A 27 7.77 -11.56 -16.19
N LYS A 28 7.92 -12.85 -16.51
CA LYS A 28 6.95 -13.88 -16.14
C LYS A 28 6.79 -14.00 -14.63
N ASP A 29 7.86 -13.87 -13.85
CA ASP A 29 7.82 -13.94 -12.40
C ASP A 29 7.09 -12.70 -11.83
N VAL A 30 7.35 -11.52 -12.39
CA VAL A 30 6.61 -10.30 -12.03
C VAL A 30 5.10 -10.46 -12.30
N MET A 31 4.73 -11.03 -13.46
CA MET A 31 3.33 -11.27 -13.82
C MET A 31 2.64 -12.31 -12.95
N LYS A 32 3.37 -13.27 -12.37
CA LYS A 32 2.80 -14.20 -11.37
C LYS A 32 2.46 -13.49 -10.07
N VAL A 33 3.29 -12.54 -9.65
CA VAL A 33 3.08 -11.78 -8.41
C VAL A 33 1.90 -10.83 -8.53
N GLN A 34 1.78 -10.10 -9.64
CA GLN A 34 0.71 -9.12 -9.89
C GLN A 34 0.03 -9.36 -11.26
N PRO A 35 -0.87 -10.37 -11.35
CA PRO A 35 -1.44 -10.78 -12.63
C PRO A 35 -2.69 -10.00 -13.05
N PHE A 36 -3.26 -9.14 -12.21
CA PHE A 36 -4.60 -8.60 -12.41
C PHE A 36 -4.67 -7.39 -13.34
N GLY A 37 -3.54 -6.76 -13.64
CA GLY A 37 -3.51 -5.57 -14.48
C GLY A 37 -4.16 -4.34 -13.82
N ASN A 38 -4.10 -4.26 -12.48
CA ASN A 38 -4.56 -3.08 -11.76
C ASN A 38 -3.70 -1.87 -12.14
N VAL A 39 -4.27 -0.69 -11.98
CA VAL A 39 -3.56 0.56 -12.25
C VAL A 39 -3.10 1.17 -10.93
N LEU A 40 -1.86 1.68 -10.91
CA LEU A 40 -1.39 2.51 -9.81
C LEU A 40 -2.21 3.80 -9.75
N THR A 41 -2.75 4.10 -8.58
CA THR A 41 -3.51 5.31 -8.31
C THR A 41 -2.93 6.03 -7.11
N TYR A 42 -3.29 7.31 -6.94
CA TYR A 42 -3.04 8.02 -5.69
C TYR A 42 -4.16 9.01 -5.39
N VAL A 43 -4.24 9.42 -4.14
CA VAL A 43 -5.16 10.44 -3.66
C VAL A 43 -4.47 11.29 -2.60
N ASP A 44 -4.75 12.60 -2.62
CA ASP A 44 -4.32 13.52 -1.58
C ASP A 44 -5.43 13.65 -0.53
N MET A 45 -5.08 13.43 0.74
CA MET A 45 -5.99 13.43 1.88
C MET A 45 -5.40 14.25 3.02
N ASN A 46 -6.23 14.97 3.80
CA ASN A 46 -5.77 15.57 5.04
C ASN A 46 -5.53 14.49 6.11
N GLY A 47 -4.79 14.84 7.17
CA GLY A 47 -4.41 13.86 8.19
C GLY A 47 -5.58 13.20 8.90
N LYS A 48 -6.72 13.90 9.06
CA LYS A 48 -7.94 13.29 9.62
C LYS A 48 -8.48 12.20 8.71
N GLU A 49 -8.58 12.45 7.40
CA GLU A 49 -9.03 11.45 6.41
C GLU A 49 -8.07 10.26 6.36
N VAL A 50 -6.75 10.49 6.52
CA VAL A 50 -5.75 9.43 6.61
C VAL A 50 -6.00 8.54 7.82
N VAL A 51 -6.25 9.13 9.02
CA VAL A 51 -6.57 8.37 10.24
C VAL A 51 -7.84 7.55 10.04
N ASP A 52 -8.89 8.16 9.49
CA ASP A 52 -10.19 7.48 9.25
C ASP A 52 -10.00 6.30 8.26
N TYR A 53 -9.27 6.49 7.17
CA TYR A 53 -8.99 5.45 6.17
C TYR A 53 -8.16 4.31 6.76
N LEU A 54 -7.04 4.63 7.41
CA LEU A 54 -6.15 3.61 7.99
C LEU A 54 -6.83 2.85 9.12
N THR A 55 -7.67 3.52 9.92
CA THR A 55 -8.48 2.84 10.96
C THR A 55 -9.43 1.83 10.34
N ALA A 56 -10.11 2.18 9.24
CA ALA A 56 -11.03 1.27 8.56
C ALA A 56 -10.30 0.05 7.99
N VAL A 57 -9.17 0.24 7.30
CA VAL A 57 -8.44 -0.90 6.70
C VAL A 57 -7.72 -1.75 7.73
N ALA A 58 -7.33 -1.19 8.87
CA ALA A 58 -6.73 -1.96 9.97
C ALA A 58 -7.71 -2.93 10.65
N GLN A 59 -9.02 -2.79 10.42
CA GLN A 59 -10.05 -3.74 10.88
C GLN A 59 -10.23 -4.94 9.95
N MET A 60 -9.55 -4.98 8.81
CA MET A 60 -9.65 -6.10 7.87
C MET A 60 -9.17 -7.38 8.53
N LYS A 61 -9.92 -8.46 8.27
CA LYS A 61 -9.69 -9.75 8.93
C LYS A 61 -8.29 -10.28 8.59
N PRO A 62 -7.48 -10.66 9.59
CA PRO A 62 -6.24 -11.40 9.37
C PRO A 62 -6.47 -12.65 8.52
N ASP A 63 -5.46 -13.06 7.76
CA ASP A 63 -5.48 -14.24 6.88
C ASP A 63 -6.54 -14.20 5.77
N SER A 64 -7.14 -13.03 5.50
CA SER A 64 -7.99 -12.82 4.34
C SER A 64 -7.24 -12.09 3.22
N GLY A 65 -7.74 -12.21 1.97
CA GLY A 65 -7.21 -11.43 0.85
C GLY A 65 -7.31 -9.92 1.07
N ALA A 66 -8.27 -9.47 1.90
CA ALA A 66 -8.45 -8.07 2.24
C ALA A 66 -7.38 -7.52 3.22
N TYR A 67 -6.64 -8.40 3.93
CA TYR A 67 -5.68 -7.96 4.93
C TYR A 67 -4.66 -6.96 4.36
N PRO A 68 -4.50 -5.77 4.99
CA PRO A 68 -3.71 -4.70 4.37
C PRO A 68 -2.20 -4.93 4.47
N GLN A 69 -1.52 -4.52 3.43
CA GLN A 69 -0.07 -4.36 3.36
C GLN A 69 0.24 -2.87 3.31
N PHE A 70 1.18 -2.44 4.13
CA PHE A 70 1.53 -1.03 4.30
C PHE A 70 2.97 -0.74 3.87
N ALA A 71 3.20 0.48 3.38
CA ALA A 71 4.54 1.02 3.21
C ALA A 71 4.61 2.43 3.79
N ASN A 72 5.64 2.71 4.58
CA ASN A 72 5.85 3.97 5.33
C ASN A 72 4.77 4.29 6.36
N VAL A 73 4.08 3.30 6.90
CA VAL A 73 3.07 3.45 7.96
C VAL A 73 3.49 2.63 9.16
N SER A 74 3.35 3.19 10.35
CA SER A 74 3.49 2.45 11.60
C SER A 74 2.39 2.84 12.59
N PHE A 75 1.87 1.85 13.34
CA PHE A 75 0.85 2.04 14.37
C PHE A 75 0.72 0.82 15.29
N VAL A 76 0.02 1.04 16.41
CA VAL A 76 -0.52 -0.03 17.25
C VAL A 76 -2.04 0.02 17.19
N ALA A 77 -2.67 -0.99 16.61
CA ALA A 77 -4.13 -1.14 16.60
C ALA A 77 -4.60 -1.79 17.90
N LYS A 78 -5.50 -1.12 18.62
CA LYS A 78 -6.09 -1.60 19.86
C LYS A 78 -7.50 -1.06 20.02
N ASP A 79 -8.45 -1.93 20.37
CA ASP A 79 -9.84 -1.56 20.61
C ASP A 79 -10.48 -0.74 19.46
N GLY A 80 -10.15 -1.11 18.22
CA GLY A 80 -10.66 -0.46 17.02
C GLY A 80 -10.04 0.92 16.72
N LYS A 81 -8.97 1.30 17.42
CA LYS A 81 -8.27 2.58 17.24
C LYS A 81 -6.82 2.36 16.84
N LEU A 82 -6.25 3.34 16.15
CA LEU A 82 -4.82 3.39 15.86
C LEU A 82 -4.12 4.30 16.88
N ASN A 83 -3.19 3.72 17.62
CA ASN A 83 -2.32 4.44 18.54
C ASN A 83 -0.94 4.60 17.89
N ASP A 84 -0.25 5.70 18.19
CA ASP A 84 1.09 6.02 17.71
C ASP A 84 1.21 5.95 16.18
N LEU A 85 0.15 6.40 15.48
CA LEU A 85 0.13 6.40 14.01
C LEU A 85 1.15 7.38 13.44
N LYS A 86 2.06 6.85 12.63
CA LYS A 86 3.11 7.62 11.94
C LYS A 86 3.14 7.31 10.45
N ILE A 87 3.51 8.33 9.68
CA ILE A 87 3.84 8.21 8.26
C ILE A 87 5.28 8.67 8.07
N LYS A 88 6.11 7.84 7.45
CA LYS A 88 7.58 8.06 7.32
C LYS A 88 8.27 8.34 8.66
N GLY A 89 7.80 7.71 9.74
CA GLY A 89 8.34 7.86 11.08
C GLY A 89 7.83 9.08 11.86
N GLU A 90 7.06 9.98 11.23
CA GLU A 90 6.52 11.18 11.87
C GLU A 90 5.05 11.01 12.25
N PRO A 91 4.60 11.50 13.43
CA PRO A 91 3.19 11.50 13.81
C PRO A 91 2.32 12.17 12.75
N VAL A 92 1.12 11.63 12.53
CA VAL A 92 0.18 12.23 11.58
C VAL A 92 -0.36 13.56 12.12
N ASP A 93 -0.14 14.64 11.36
CA ASP A 93 -0.70 15.96 11.62
C ASP A 93 -2.07 16.07 10.93
N PRO A 94 -3.17 16.31 11.67
CA PRO A 94 -4.51 16.42 11.10
C PRO A 94 -4.66 17.52 10.03
N ALA A 95 -3.84 18.57 10.09
CA ALA A 95 -3.92 19.71 9.16
C ALA A 95 -3.05 19.53 7.91
N LYS A 96 -2.12 18.58 7.92
CA LYS A 96 -1.23 18.32 6.79
C LYS A 96 -1.91 17.47 5.73
N THR A 97 -1.58 17.70 4.46
CA THR A 97 -1.98 16.84 3.35
C THR A 97 -0.95 15.75 3.12
N TYR A 98 -1.43 14.54 2.91
CA TYR A 98 -0.63 13.33 2.63
C TYR A 98 -1.10 12.71 1.34
N ARG A 99 -0.16 12.25 0.52
CA ARG A 99 -0.45 11.46 -0.67
C ARG A 99 -0.36 9.98 -0.38
N MET A 100 -1.47 9.28 -0.53
CA MET A 100 -1.53 7.83 -0.46
C MET A 100 -1.52 7.22 -1.85
N ALA A 101 -0.68 6.21 -2.07
CA ALA A 101 -0.74 5.35 -3.25
C ALA A 101 -1.48 4.05 -2.95
N THR A 102 -2.27 3.59 -3.90
CA THR A 102 -2.94 2.28 -3.86
C THR A 102 -3.19 1.77 -5.28
N LEU A 103 -3.74 0.57 -5.40
CA LEU A 103 -4.17 0.03 -6.70
C LEU A 103 -5.63 0.37 -6.98
N SER A 104 -5.99 0.46 -8.26
CA SER A 104 -7.35 0.82 -8.70
C SER A 104 -8.43 -0.08 -8.09
N PHE A 105 -8.16 -1.37 -7.91
CA PHE A 105 -9.06 -2.30 -7.25
C PHE A 105 -9.42 -1.85 -5.83
N ASN A 106 -8.43 -1.54 -4.99
CA ASN A 106 -8.67 -1.07 -3.62
C ASN A 106 -9.28 0.35 -3.61
N ALA A 107 -8.85 1.21 -4.53
CA ALA A 107 -9.36 2.59 -4.62
C ALA A 107 -10.87 2.66 -4.88
N THR A 108 -11.42 1.70 -5.63
CA THR A 108 -12.85 1.59 -5.94
C THR A 108 -13.65 0.75 -4.95
N GLY A 109 -13.06 0.39 -3.82
CA GLY A 109 -13.75 -0.35 -2.76
C GLY A 109 -13.57 -1.87 -2.80
N GLY A 110 -12.68 -2.38 -3.64
CA GLY A 110 -12.36 -3.82 -3.68
C GLY A 110 -11.92 -4.33 -2.32
N ASP A 111 -12.25 -5.56 -2.00
CA ASP A 111 -12.03 -6.22 -0.70
C ASP A 111 -12.67 -5.50 0.50
N GLY A 112 -13.64 -4.60 0.27
CA GLY A 112 -14.29 -3.82 1.32
C GLY A 112 -13.49 -2.60 1.80
N TYR A 113 -12.48 -2.19 1.06
CA TYR A 113 -11.74 -0.94 1.34
C TYR A 113 -12.64 0.27 1.15
N PRO A 114 -12.42 1.38 1.91
CA PRO A 114 -13.16 2.60 1.65
C PRO A 114 -12.95 3.08 0.21
N ASN A 115 -14.05 3.39 -0.50
CA ASN A 115 -13.97 3.97 -1.84
C ASN A 115 -13.35 5.37 -1.77
N ILE A 116 -12.25 5.57 -2.47
CA ILE A 116 -11.54 6.84 -2.57
C ILE A 116 -11.46 7.35 -4.02
N ALA A 117 -11.97 6.59 -4.98
CA ALA A 117 -11.92 6.96 -6.39
C ALA A 117 -12.80 8.19 -6.71
N ASP A 118 -13.81 8.47 -5.86
CA ASP A 118 -14.70 9.61 -6.00
C ASP A 118 -14.19 10.85 -5.24
N LYS A 119 -13.06 10.76 -4.54
CA LYS A 119 -12.51 11.90 -3.80
C LYS A 119 -11.89 12.94 -4.73
N PRO A 120 -12.04 14.24 -4.42
CA PRO A 120 -11.22 15.28 -5.05
C PRO A 120 -9.73 14.96 -4.85
N GLY A 121 -8.93 15.10 -5.90
CA GLY A 121 -7.49 14.77 -5.83
C GLY A 121 -7.14 13.31 -6.09
N TYR A 122 -8.12 12.43 -6.34
CA TYR A 122 -7.86 11.10 -6.86
C TYR A 122 -7.29 11.16 -8.28
N VAL A 123 -6.23 10.41 -8.51
CA VAL A 123 -5.57 10.33 -9.82
C VAL A 123 -5.32 8.87 -10.18
N ASN A 124 -5.85 8.48 -11.33
CA ASN A 124 -5.46 7.25 -12.01
C ASN A 124 -4.24 7.55 -12.89
N THR A 125 -3.11 6.89 -12.62
CA THR A 125 -1.85 7.20 -13.32
C THR A 125 -1.73 6.54 -14.68
N GLY A 126 -2.57 5.57 -15.01
CA GLY A 126 -2.44 4.73 -16.21
C GLY A 126 -1.32 3.69 -16.15
N PHE A 127 -0.48 3.69 -15.11
CA PHE A 127 0.60 2.71 -14.97
C PHE A 127 0.08 1.40 -14.39
N ILE A 128 0.27 0.31 -15.13
CA ILE A 128 -0.10 -1.05 -14.68
C ILE A 128 0.83 -1.53 -13.57
N ASP A 129 0.27 -2.19 -12.57
CA ASP A 129 0.95 -2.68 -11.36
C ASP A 129 2.19 -3.52 -11.66
N ALA A 130 2.08 -4.51 -12.55
CA ALA A 130 3.19 -5.35 -12.97
C ALA A 130 4.33 -4.55 -13.63
N GLU A 131 4.00 -3.54 -14.44
CA GLU A 131 5.01 -2.66 -15.06
C GLU A 131 5.69 -1.76 -14.02
N VAL A 132 4.96 -1.30 -13.03
CA VAL A 132 5.51 -0.53 -11.91
C VAL A 132 6.46 -1.39 -11.07
N LEU A 133 6.07 -2.63 -10.76
CA LEU A 133 6.90 -3.59 -10.03
C LEU A 133 8.16 -3.93 -10.83
N LYS A 134 8.04 -4.25 -12.11
CA LYS A 134 9.17 -4.50 -13.02
C LYS A 134 10.16 -3.34 -13.03
N ALA A 135 9.67 -2.12 -13.22
CA ALA A 135 10.52 -0.93 -13.24
C ALA A 135 11.25 -0.71 -11.90
N TYR A 136 10.58 -1.03 -10.78
CA TYR A 136 11.19 -0.96 -9.46
C TYR A 136 12.33 -1.99 -9.30
N ILE A 137 12.07 -3.25 -9.66
CA ILE A 137 13.07 -4.33 -9.64
C ILE A 137 14.28 -3.97 -10.49
N GLN A 138 14.08 -3.52 -11.73
CA GLN A 138 15.16 -3.12 -12.63
C GLN A 138 16.03 -2.00 -12.06
N LYS A 139 15.41 -1.01 -11.42
CA LYS A 139 16.12 0.11 -10.81
C LYS A 139 16.91 -0.28 -9.56
N SER A 140 16.42 -1.27 -8.81
CA SER A 140 16.93 -1.64 -7.48
C SER A 140 17.78 -2.91 -7.50
N SER A 141 17.95 -3.55 -8.66
CA SER A 141 18.79 -4.76 -8.79
C SER A 141 20.27 -4.49 -8.61
N PRO A 142 21.01 -5.41 -7.95
CA PRO A 142 20.49 -6.61 -7.27
C PRO A 142 19.68 -6.23 -6.02
N LEU A 143 18.55 -6.92 -5.80
CA LEU A 143 17.68 -6.67 -4.65
C LEU A 143 18.26 -7.34 -3.40
N ASP A 144 18.43 -6.56 -2.35
CA ASP A 144 18.64 -7.06 -0.99
C ASP A 144 17.29 -7.09 -0.27
N VAL A 145 16.71 -8.28 -0.13
CA VAL A 145 15.38 -8.44 0.48
C VAL A 145 15.37 -8.16 1.97
N SER A 146 16.52 -8.22 2.65
CA SER A 146 16.62 -7.98 4.10
C SER A 146 16.18 -6.57 4.50
N VAL A 147 16.29 -5.60 3.59
CA VAL A 147 15.85 -4.21 3.83
C VAL A 147 14.33 -4.06 3.87
N TYR A 148 13.59 -5.07 3.39
CA TYR A 148 12.11 -5.08 3.35
C TYR A 148 11.50 -5.98 4.41
N GLU A 149 12.31 -6.65 5.23
CA GLU A 149 11.81 -7.48 6.33
C GLU A 149 10.97 -6.64 7.30
N PRO A 150 9.78 -7.13 7.70
CA PRO A 150 8.96 -6.44 8.70
C PRO A 150 9.71 -6.25 10.02
N LYS A 151 9.70 -5.04 10.54
CA LYS A 151 10.35 -4.67 11.81
C LYS A 151 9.35 -4.40 12.93
N GLY A 152 8.11 -4.88 12.78
CA GLY A 152 7.04 -4.66 13.73
C GLY A 152 6.44 -3.25 13.65
N GLU A 153 6.50 -2.62 12.48
CA GLU A 153 5.96 -1.26 12.26
C GLU A 153 4.45 -1.20 12.53
N VAL A 154 3.75 -2.28 12.27
CA VAL A 154 2.32 -2.40 12.57
C VAL A 154 2.06 -3.58 13.50
N SER A 155 1.22 -3.37 14.52
CA SER A 155 0.86 -4.43 15.46
C SER A 155 -0.60 -4.30 15.90
N TRP A 156 -1.18 -5.43 16.28
CA TRP A 156 -2.55 -5.56 16.80
C TRP A 156 -2.51 -6.13 18.22
N GLN A 157 -3.25 -5.49 19.15
CA GLN A 157 -3.33 -5.87 20.58
C GLN A 157 -4.77 -6.10 21.03
#